data_5be8c9e7e984590ffce8a9245cb6d435
#
_entry.id   5be8c9e7e984590ffce8a9245cb6d435
#
_cell.length_a   1.000
_cell.length_b   1.000
_cell.length_c   1.000
_cell.angle_alpha   90.00
_cell.angle_beta   90.00
_cell.angle_gamma   90.00
#
_symmetry.space_group_name_H-M   'P 1'
#
loop_
_entity.id
_entity.type
_entity.pdbx_description
1 polymer ?
#
loop_
_entity_poly.entity_id
_entity_poly.type
_entity_poly.pdbx_seq_one_letter_code
_entity_poly.pdbx_strand_id
1 'polypeptide(L)'
;WTPGFYLIVSEDETGKIDNLAPLVVRSPLGTAKVLLSHSYLTWNLYNSFGGRSAYFGSGSSNLERRKDRSRVVSMDRPILGSGGFSIHRDAVSMVQFLEKNGINYDQESDLNIDKYPSIIKNYNELVLSGHAEYMTRRIFDSIIAARNDGVNLAIFGGNTALWQTRLTESPIGKDRRIIMYRYANEDPVTDLRQVTIEYKDKRLNIPQTLFTGTQTTGTHVYGNYSPVQIPSW
;
A
#
# COMPACT_ATOMS: atom_id res chain seq x y z
N TRP A 1 -7.58 15.68 -18.08
CA TRP A 1 -7.57 14.20 -18.06
C TRP A 1 -8.84 13.73 -17.35
N THR A 2 -9.45 12.69 -17.89
CA THR A 2 -10.60 12.06 -17.23
C THR A 2 -10.15 11.36 -15.94
N PRO A 3 -11.02 11.22 -14.92
CA PRO A 3 -10.71 10.40 -13.76
C PRO A 3 -10.34 8.98 -14.18
N GLY A 4 -9.29 8.43 -13.55
CA GLY A 4 -8.78 7.10 -13.92
C GLY A 4 -7.41 6.80 -13.33
N PHE A 5 -6.97 5.56 -13.52
CA PHE A 5 -5.63 5.11 -13.20
C PHE A 5 -4.76 5.11 -14.46
N TYR A 6 -3.68 5.85 -14.42
CA TYR A 6 -2.76 6.03 -15.54
C TYR A 6 -1.38 5.52 -15.18
N LEU A 7 -0.70 4.94 -16.15
CA LEU A 7 0.73 4.63 -16.07
C LEU A 7 1.46 5.52 -17.07
N ILE A 8 2.21 6.48 -16.56
CA ILE A 8 3.12 7.29 -17.37
C ILE A 8 4.37 6.45 -17.55
N VAL A 9 4.73 6.15 -18.79
CA VAL A 9 5.90 5.33 -19.11
C VAL A 9 6.98 6.17 -19.80
N SER A 10 8.24 5.87 -19.50
CA SER A 10 9.38 6.29 -20.33
C SER A 10 9.87 5.09 -21.12
N GLU A 11 10.13 5.32 -22.41
CA GLU A 11 10.65 4.32 -23.33
C GLU A 11 12.04 4.76 -23.80
N ASP A 12 12.92 3.80 -24.01
CA ASP A 12 14.20 4.05 -24.68
C ASP A 12 14.02 4.13 -26.22
N GLU A 13 15.09 4.41 -26.94
CA GLU A 13 15.10 4.54 -28.40
C GLU A 13 14.64 3.25 -29.13
N THR A 14 14.61 2.11 -28.45
CA THR A 14 14.15 0.83 -28.98
C THR A 14 12.68 0.55 -28.69
N GLY A 15 11.99 1.43 -27.97
CA GLY A 15 10.61 1.26 -27.51
C GLY A 15 10.48 0.37 -26.27
N LYS A 16 11.59 0.08 -25.60
CA LYS A 16 11.57 -0.67 -24.34
C LYS A 16 11.17 0.25 -23.20
N ILE A 17 10.15 -0.16 -22.44
CA ILE A 17 9.74 0.56 -21.23
C ILE A 17 10.83 0.41 -20.15
N ASP A 18 11.36 1.55 -19.73
CA ASP A 18 12.47 1.61 -18.79
C ASP A 18 11.97 1.94 -17.38
N ASN A 19 11.07 2.91 -17.28
CA ASN A 19 10.50 3.34 -16.00
C ASN A 19 9.01 3.66 -16.17
N LEU A 20 8.31 3.69 -15.04
CA LEU A 20 6.92 4.11 -15.01
C LEU A 20 6.62 4.96 -13.78
N ALA A 21 5.56 5.77 -13.88
CA ALA A 21 4.99 6.50 -12.77
C ALA A 21 3.47 6.29 -12.74
N PRO A 22 2.92 5.69 -11.69
CA PRO A 22 1.49 5.58 -11.53
C PRO A 22 0.89 6.94 -11.18
N LEU A 23 -0.21 7.29 -11.85
CA LEU A 23 -0.95 8.52 -11.61
C LEU A 23 -2.43 8.20 -11.43
N VAL A 24 -2.99 8.61 -10.31
CA VAL A 24 -4.42 8.57 -10.04
C VAL A 24 -5.01 9.95 -10.32
N VAL A 25 -5.84 10.05 -11.36
CA VAL A 25 -6.66 11.23 -11.62
C VAL A 25 -8.01 11.00 -10.94
N ARG A 26 -8.27 11.81 -9.93
CA ARG A 26 -9.43 11.62 -9.05
C ARG A 26 -10.72 12.16 -9.64
N SER A 27 -11.83 11.50 -9.33
CA SER A 27 -13.18 12.08 -9.45
C SER A 27 -13.42 13.10 -8.32
N PRO A 28 -14.42 13.98 -8.44
CA PRO A 28 -14.98 14.61 -7.26
C PRO A 28 -15.41 13.55 -6.24
N LEU A 29 -15.24 13.85 -4.94
CA LEU A 29 -15.52 12.87 -3.88
C LEU A 29 -16.98 12.42 -3.88
N GLY A 30 -17.19 11.11 -3.69
CA GLY A 30 -18.52 10.52 -3.54
C GLY A 30 -19.36 10.51 -4.82
N THR A 31 -18.72 10.55 -6.01
CA THR A 31 -19.43 10.34 -7.28
C THR A 31 -19.83 8.88 -7.47
N ALA A 32 -19.08 7.97 -6.87
CA ALA A 32 -19.41 6.54 -6.76
C ALA A 32 -19.67 6.14 -5.30
N LYS A 33 -20.20 4.94 -5.08
CA LYS A 33 -20.37 4.36 -3.73
C LYS A 33 -19.15 3.57 -3.27
N VAL A 34 -18.28 3.19 -4.20
CA VAL A 34 -17.09 2.37 -3.99
C VAL A 34 -15.85 3.25 -4.14
N LEU A 35 -14.92 3.16 -3.19
CA LEU A 35 -13.60 3.75 -3.26
C LEU A 35 -12.55 2.66 -3.46
N LEU A 36 -11.82 2.70 -4.55
CA LEU A 36 -10.61 1.87 -4.76
C LEU A 36 -9.39 2.61 -4.25
N SER A 37 -8.72 2.03 -3.26
CA SER A 37 -7.45 2.55 -2.73
C SER A 37 -6.26 1.87 -3.39
N HIS A 38 -5.35 2.67 -3.93
CA HIS A 38 -4.09 2.21 -4.50
C HIS A 38 -2.96 2.27 -3.46
N SER A 39 -2.20 1.17 -3.33
CA SER A 39 -1.15 0.98 -2.32
C SER A 39 0.17 1.66 -2.71
N TYR A 40 0.14 2.98 -2.89
CA TYR A 40 1.27 3.78 -3.38
C TYR A 40 2.48 3.71 -2.45
N LEU A 41 2.26 3.68 -1.13
CA LEU A 41 3.33 3.51 -0.15
C LEU A 41 4.04 2.17 -0.33
N THR A 42 3.28 1.09 -0.50
CA THR A 42 3.83 -0.26 -0.71
C THR A 42 4.65 -0.33 -1.99
N TRP A 43 4.13 0.21 -3.09
CA TRP A 43 4.87 0.22 -4.36
C TRP A 43 6.21 0.93 -4.25
N ASN A 44 6.26 2.08 -3.58
CA ASN A 44 7.49 2.82 -3.38
C ASN A 44 8.49 2.11 -2.46
N LEU A 45 8.01 1.41 -1.42
CA LEU A 45 8.88 0.65 -0.52
C LEU A 45 9.48 -0.59 -1.17
N TYR A 46 8.80 -1.17 -2.17
CA TYR A 46 9.35 -2.26 -2.99
C TYR A 46 10.22 -1.76 -4.15
N ASN A 47 10.08 -0.51 -4.56
CA ASN A 47 10.81 0.06 -5.68
C ASN A 47 12.33 0.11 -5.41
N SER A 48 13.10 -0.54 -6.26
CA SER A 48 14.58 -0.60 -6.17
C SER A 48 15.29 0.41 -7.08
N PHE A 49 14.58 1.38 -7.65
CA PHE A 49 15.23 2.44 -8.42
C PHE A 49 16.33 3.13 -7.60
N GLY A 50 17.51 3.25 -8.16
CA GLY A 50 18.69 3.74 -7.44
C GLY A 50 19.44 2.65 -6.65
N GLY A 51 19.09 1.36 -6.86
CA GLY A 51 19.84 0.21 -6.36
C GLY A 51 19.36 -0.38 -5.03
N ARG A 52 18.46 0.31 -4.31
CA ARG A 52 17.95 -0.15 -3.00
C ARG A 52 16.46 0.13 -2.84
N SER A 53 15.80 -0.75 -2.09
CA SER A 53 14.43 -0.57 -1.61
C SER A 53 14.37 -0.75 -0.09
N ALA A 54 13.22 -0.52 0.51
CA ALA A 54 13.02 -0.87 1.93
C ALA A 54 12.95 -2.39 2.15
N TYR A 55 12.93 -3.17 1.07
CA TYR A 55 12.85 -4.63 1.10
C TYR A 55 14.22 -5.27 0.87
N PHE A 56 14.96 -4.79 -0.14
CA PHE A 56 16.27 -5.31 -0.52
C PHE A 56 17.30 -4.19 -0.72
N GLY A 57 18.53 -4.46 -0.31
CA GLY A 57 19.72 -3.71 -0.66
C GLY A 57 20.51 -4.33 -1.80
N SER A 58 21.73 -3.87 -1.98
CA SER A 58 22.64 -4.26 -3.08
C SER A 58 23.50 -5.49 -2.81
N GLY A 59 23.37 -6.13 -1.64
CA GLY A 59 24.19 -7.31 -1.27
C GLY A 59 24.03 -8.50 -2.20
N SER A 60 25.02 -9.39 -2.25
CA SER A 60 25.06 -10.56 -3.11
C SER A 60 24.18 -11.71 -2.62
N SER A 61 24.00 -11.83 -1.32
CA SER A 61 23.13 -12.81 -0.67
C SER A 61 21.82 -12.21 -0.18
N ASN A 62 20.78 -13.02 0.01
CA ASN A 62 19.50 -12.57 0.58
C ASN A 62 19.67 -11.96 1.98
N LEU A 63 20.60 -12.48 2.76
CA LEU A 63 20.87 -11.96 4.12
C LEU A 63 21.52 -10.56 4.07
N GLU A 64 22.51 -10.38 3.19
CA GLU A 64 23.16 -9.09 2.99
C GLU A 64 22.20 -8.05 2.43
N ARG A 65 21.39 -8.40 1.43
CA ARG A 65 20.35 -7.53 0.87
C ARG A 65 19.37 -7.06 1.94
N ARG A 66 18.96 -7.93 2.87
CA ARG A 66 18.08 -7.56 3.98
C ARG A 66 18.74 -6.62 4.99
N LYS A 67 20.04 -6.77 5.24
CA LYS A 67 20.81 -5.88 6.12
C LYS A 67 21.06 -4.52 5.50
N ASP A 68 21.28 -4.49 4.18
CA ASP A 68 21.64 -3.28 3.41
C ASP A 68 20.42 -2.57 2.77
N ARG A 69 19.19 -2.89 3.19
CA ARG A 69 17.98 -2.21 2.72
C ARG A 69 17.93 -0.75 3.12
N SER A 70 17.22 0.07 2.33
CA SER A 70 16.96 1.46 2.67
C SER A 70 15.99 1.58 3.85
N ARG A 71 16.31 2.45 4.78
CA ARG A 71 15.42 2.85 5.88
C ARG A 71 14.61 4.09 5.54
N VAL A 72 15.04 4.82 4.54
CA VAL A 72 14.37 6.01 3.99
C VAL A 72 14.23 5.83 2.50
N VAL A 73 13.02 5.95 2.00
CA VAL A 73 12.70 5.81 0.58
C VAL A 73 12.02 7.09 0.10
N SER A 74 12.60 7.73 -0.94
CA SER A 74 11.97 8.89 -1.58
C SER A 74 10.90 8.43 -2.56
N MET A 75 9.77 9.14 -2.57
CA MET A 75 8.75 9.04 -3.61
C MET A 75 9.03 9.98 -4.80
N ASP A 76 10.11 10.74 -4.75
CA ASP A 76 10.55 11.68 -5.79
C ASP A 76 11.46 10.98 -6.83
N ARG A 77 11.17 9.72 -7.14
CA ARG A 77 11.96 8.90 -8.07
C ARG A 77 11.02 8.04 -8.93
N PRO A 78 11.42 7.72 -10.16
CA PRO A 78 10.67 6.79 -11.00
C PRO A 78 10.52 5.43 -10.33
N ILE A 79 9.49 4.69 -10.73
CA ILE A 79 9.34 3.28 -10.39
C ILE A 79 9.91 2.47 -11.55
N LEU A 80 10.76 1.47 -11.26
CA LEU A 80 11.33 0.58 -12.28
C LEU A 80 10.24 -0.09 -13.10
N GLY A 81 10.50 -0.30 -14.39
CA GLY A 81 9.52 -0.72 -15.40
C GLY A 81 8.75 -2.01 -15.12
N SER A 82 9.25 -2.88 -14.23
CA SER A 82 8.46 -4.01 -13.69
C SER A 82 7.31 -3.58 -12.77
N GLY A 83 7.18 -2.26 -12.54
CA GLY A 83 6.07 -1.68 -11.79
C GLY A 83 6.13 -1.87 -10.30
N GLY A 84 7.34 -1.95 -9.72
CA GLY A 84 7.39 -2.43 -8.37
C GLY A 84 6.43 -3.63 -8.26
N PHE A 85 6.81 -4.67 -7.78
CA PHE A 85 6.22 -6.02 -7.66
C PHE A 85 4.67 -6.16 -7.86
N SER A 86 3.88 -5.11 -7.72
CA SER A 86 2.43 -5.24 -7.56
C SER A 86 1.56 -4.37 -8.48
N ILE A 87 2.09 -3.34 -9.15
CA ILE A 87 1.23 -2.39 -9.86
C ILE A 87 0.39 -3.09 -10.94
N HIS A 88 1.03 -3.86 -11.82
CA HIS A 88 0.32 -4.58 -12.89
C HIS A 88 -0.61 -5.64 -12.34
N ARG A 89 -0.10 -6.49 -11.46
CA ARG A 89 -0.89 -7.61 -10.94
C ARG A 89 -2.07 -7.14 -10.09
N ASP A 90 -1.85 -6.16 -9.24
CA ASP A 90 -2.82 -5.82 -8.19
C ASP A 90 -3.71 -4.64 -8.60
N ALA A 91 -3.12 -3.52 -9.04
CA ALA A 91 -3.89 -2.33 -9.38
C ALA A 91 -4.58 -2.45 -10.74
N VAL A 92 -3.83 -2.79 -11.79
CA VAL A 92 -4.39 -2.88 -13.16
C VAL A 92 -5.46 -3.98 -13.23
N SER A 93 -5.21 -5.15 -12.63
CA SER A 93 -6.19 -6.24 -12.65
C SER A 93 -7.47 -5.89 -11.91
N MET A 94 -7.39 -5.13 -10.80
CA MET A 94 -8.59 -4.70 -10.08
C MET A 94 -9.37 -3.65 -10.87
N VAL A 95 -8.69 -2.66 -11.47
CA VAL A 95 -9.33 -1.68 -12.35
C VAL A 95 -10.05 -2.39 -13.49
N GLN A 96 -9.38 -3.31 -14.19
CA GLN A 96 -10.00 -4.10 -15.27
C GLN A 96 -11.19 -4.94 -14.78
N PHE A 97 -11.12 -5.50 -13.58
CA PHE A 97 -12.22 -6.26 -13.00
C PHE A 97 -13.44 -5.36 -12.75
N LEU A 98 -13.25 -4.20 -12.13
CA LEU A 98 -14.35 -3.27 -11.85
C LEU A 98 -14.99 -2.74 -13.13
N GLU A 99 -14.18 -2.31 -14.10
CA GLU A 99 -14.63 -1.85 -15.43
C GLU A 99 -15.42 -2.93 -16.17
N LYS A 100 -14.87 -4.15 -16.27
CA LYS A 100 -15.50 -5.28 -16.97
C LYS A 100 -16.85 -5.64 -16.36
N ASN A 101 -17.03 -5.46 -15.07
CA ASN A 101 -18.28 -5.78 -14.36
C ASN A 101 -19.21 -4.57 -14.23
N GLY A 102 -18.89 -3.42 -14.83
CA GLY A 102 -19.72 -2.21 -14.78
C GLY A 102 -19.89 -1.63 -13.38
N ILE A 103 -18.93 -1.89 -12.48
CA ILE A 103 -18.94 -1.36 -11.12
C ILE A 103 -18.45 0.08 -11.16
N ASN A 104 -19.29 1.03 -10.75
CA ASN A 104 -18.91 2.44 -10.65
C ASN A 104 -18.10 2.66 -9.38
N TYR A 105 -16.91 3.25 -9.49
CA TYR A 105 -15.97 3.48 -8.40
C TYR A 105 -15.19 4.78 -8.58
N ASP A 106 -14.81 5.39 -7.46
CA ASP A 106 -13.82 6.45 -7.40
C ASP A 106 -12.46 5.84 -6.99
N GLN A 107 -11.38 6.56 -7.25
CA GLN A 107 -10.02 6.08 -6.99
C GLN A 107 -9.23 7.08 -6.15
N GLU A 108 -8.43 6.54 -5.22
CA GLU A 108 -7.50 7.32 -4.41
C GLU A 108 -6.19 6.57 -4.18
N SER A 109 -5.12 7.31 -3.91
CA SER A 109 -3.91 6.73 -3.34
C SER A 109 -4.01 6.68 -1.81
N ASP A 110 -3.37 5.69 -1.21
CA ASP A 110 -3.22 5.61 0.24
C ASP A 110 -2.51 6.85 0.82
N LEU A 111 -1.59 7.46 0.07
CA LEU A 111 -0.96 8.74 0.43
C LEU A 111 -1.98 9.88 0.61
N ASN A 112 -3.00 9.92 -0.25
CA ASN A 112 -4.03 10.94 -0.15
C ASN A 112 -5.03 10.63 0.99
N ILE A 113 -5.27 9.34 1.27
CA ILE A 113 -6.02 8.91 2.46
C ILE A 113 -5.27 9.32 3.74
N ASP A 114 -3.95 9.18 3.77
CA ASP A 114 -3.16 9.71 4.90
C ASP A 114 -3.37 11.20 5.10
N LYS A 115 -3.32 11.97 4.03
CA LYS A 115 -3.47 13.43 4.06
C LYS A 115 -4.88 13.89 4.46
N TYR A 116 -5.90 13.15 4.00
CA TYR A 116 -7.32 13.47 4.20
C TYR A 116 -8.07 12.25 4.76
N PRO A 117 -7.90 11.93 6.06
CA PRO A 117 -8.40 10.69 6.67
C PRO A 117 -9.90 10.46 6.56
N SER A 118 -10.68 11.56 6.48
CA SER A 118 -12.15 11.47 6.38
C SER A 118 -12.66 11.11 4.99
N ILE A 119 -11.78 11.03 3.99
CA ILE A 119 -12.20 10.79 2.59
C ILE A 119 -12.98 9.49 2.43
N ILE A 120 -12.61 8.43 3.17
CA ILE A 120 -13.24 7.11 3.10
C ILE A 120 -14.72 7.19 3.48
N LYS A 121 -15.08 8.08 4.40
CA LYS A 121 -16.47 8.22 4.91
C LYS A 121 -17.48 8.74 3.87
N ASN A 122 -17.00 9.19 2.70
CA ASN A 122 -17.88 9.59 1.60
C ASN A 122 -18.39 8.38 0.77
N TYR A 123 -17.97 7.17 1.13
CA TYR A 123 -18.24 5.95 0.37
C TYR A 123 -18.95 4.90 1.23
N ASN A 124 -19.64 3.98 0.57
CA ASN A 124 -20.25 2.84 1.23
C ASN A 124 -19.28 1.66 1.38
N GLU A 125 -18.27 1.64 0.52
CA GLU A 125 -17.30 0.55 0.48
C GLU A 125 -15.90 1.06 0.15
N LEU A 126 -14.89 0.52 0.86
CA LEU A 126 -13.47 0.69 0.57
C LEU A 126 -12.90 -0.64 0.04
N VAL A 127 -12.34 -0.59 -1.16
CA VAL A 127 -11.62 -1.72 -1.77
C VAL A 127 -10.12 -1.51 -1.60
N LEU A 128 -9.46 -2.47 -0.93
CA LEU A 128 -8.00 -2.59 -0.86
C LEU A 128 -7.57 -3.74 -1.77
N SER A 129 -6.80 -3.43 -2.80
CA SER A 129 -6.35 -4.43 -3.77
C SER A 129 -4.85 -4.68 -3.68
N GLY A 130 -4.47 -5.95 -3.72
CA GLY A 130 -3.09 -6.42 -3.70
C GLY A 130 -2.38 -6.22 -2.36
N HIS A 131 -1.07 -6.01 -2.42
CA HIS A 131 -0.27 -5.79 -1.22
C HIS A 131 -0.43 -4.36 -0.68
N ALA A 132 -1.36 -4.15 0.24
CA ALA A 132 -1.43 -2.95 1.06
C ALA A 132 -0.62 -3.15 2.36
N GLU A 133 0.65 -3.57 2.20
CA GLU A 133 1.51 -4.09 3.29
C GLU A 133 1.95 -3.01 4.27
N TYR A 134 2.21 -1.82 3.75
CA TYR A 134 2.74 -0.70 4.52
C TYR A 134 1.71 0.40 4.63
N MET A 135 1.37 0.76 5.85
CA MET A 135 0.43 1.85 6.12
C MET A 135 1.00 2.78 7.19
N THR A 136 0.69 4.07 7.10
CA THR A 136 0.89 4.95 8.25
C THR A 136 -0.16 4.66 9.32
N ARG A 137 0.12 5.06 10.54
CA ARG A 137 -0.86 4.96 11.63
C ARG A 137 -2.15 5.72 11.30
N ARG A 138 -2.06 6.83 10.59
CA ARG A 138 -3.21 7.64 10.19
C ARG A 138 -4.11 6.89 9.20
N ILE A 139 -3.54 6.22 8.19
CA ILE A 139 -4.31 5.38 7.26
C ILE A 139 -5.01 4.26 8.02
N PHE A 140 -4.28 3.54 8.89
CA PHE A 140 -4.83 2.44 9.68
C PHE A 140 -6.02 2.90 10.52
N ASP A 141 -5.85 3.96 11.31
CA ASP A 141 -6.89 4.51 12.18
C ASP A 141 -8.10 5.01 11.36
N SER A 142 -7.89 5.59 10.17
CA SER A 142 -8.99 6.07 9.32
C SER A 142 -9.81 4.92 8.72
N ILE A 143 -9.20 3.79 8.36
CA ILE A 143 -9.92 2.60 7.90
C ILE A 143 -10.78 2.04 9.04
N ILE A 144 -10.21 1.93 10.26
CA ILE A 144 -10.97 1.48 11.43
C ILE A 144 -12.15 2.42 11.73
N ALA A 145 -11.92 3.73 11.70
CA ALA A 145 -12.96 4.71 11.95
C ALA A 145 -14.08 4.62 10.89
N ALA A 146 -13.72 4.52 9.61
CA ALA A 146 -14.70 4.40 8.52
C ALA A 146 -15.52 3.11 8.65
N ARG A 147 -14.88 1.97 8.94
CA ARG A 147 -15.59 0.71 9.19
C ARG A 147 -16.57 0.84 10.36
N ASN A 148 -16.16 1.46 11.46
CA ASN A 148 -17.02 1.65 12.63
C ASN A 148 -18.21 2.59 12.35
N ASP A 149 -18.05 3.48 11.37
CA ASP A 149 -19.11 4.36 10.87
C ASP A 149 -19.98 3.70 9.76
N GLY A 150 -19.76 2.39 9.47
CA GLY A 150 -20.59 1.61 8.56
C GLY A 150 -20.06 1.46 7.13
N VAL A 151 -18.82 1.88 6.84
CA VAL A 151 -18.18 1.61 5.54
C VAL A 151 -17.77 0.14 5.46
N ASN A 152 -18.19 -0.56 4.42
CA ASN A 152 -17.78 -1.93 4.15
C ASN A 152 -16.32 -1.98 3.69
N LEU A 153 -15.62 -3.06 4.01
CA LEU A 153 -14.24 -3.29 3.59
C LEU A 153 -14.15 -4.53 2.71
N ALA A 154 -13.69 -4.37 1.47
CA ALA A 154 -13.37 -5.45 0.55
C ALA A 154 -11.85 -5.53 0.39
N ILE A 155 -11.23 -6.60 0.88
CA ILE A 155 -9.77 -6.73 0.95
C ILE A 155 -9.33 -7.91 0.08
N PHE A 156 -8.69 -7.58 -1.05
CA PHE A 156 -8.21 -8.54 -2.05
C PHE A 156 -6.68 -8.59 -2.06
N GLY A 157 -6.08 -9.08 -0.99
CA GLY A 157 -4.63 -9.20 -0.92
C GLY A 157 -4.12 -9.78 0.39
N GLY A 158 -2.85 -10.15 0.38
CA GLY A 158 -2.13 -10.60 1.57
C GLY A 158 -1.27 -9.49 2.19
N ASN A 159 -0.81 -9.73 3.41
CA ASN A 159 0.04 -8.83 4.18
C ASN A 159 -0.57 -7.44 4.46
N THR A 160 -1.87 -7.27 4.24
CA THR A 160 -2.52 -5.96 4.45
C THR A 160 -2.25 -5.43 5.85
N ALA A 161 -1.75 -4.18 5.93
CA ALA A 161 -1.37 -3.52 7.18
C ALA A 161 -0.38 -4.35 8.04
N LEU A 162 0.64 -4.94 7.43
CA LEU A 162 1.67 -5.66 8.19
C LEU A 162 2.58 -4.69 8.94
N TRP A 163 3.01 -3.61 8.28
CA TRP A 163 4.01 -2.68 8.79
C TRP A 163 3.48 -1.27 8.99
N GLN A 164 3.71 -0.71 10.18
CA GLN A 164 3.56 0.72 10.41
C GLN A 164 4.73 1.47 9.79
N THR A 165 4.43 2.49 8.97
CA THR A 165 5.41 3.42 8.42
C THR A 165 5.10 4.84 8.85
N ARG A 166 6.03 5.77 8.60
CA ARG A 166 5.76 7.21 8.72
C ARG A 166 6.26 7.97 7.51
N LEU A 167 5.67 9.12 7.29
CA LEU A 167 6.04 10.03 6.22
C LEU A 167 6.88 11.18 6.77
N THR A 168 7.80 11.67 5.96
CA THR A 168 8.58 12.88 6.25
C THR A 168 8.74 13.73 5.00
N GLU A 169 9.16 14.96 5.19
CA GLU A 169 9.41 15.90 4.11
C GLU A 169 10.67 15.53 3.30
N SER A 170 10.69 15.95 2.04
CA SER A 170 11.86 16.01 1.18
C SER A 170 12.14 17.46 0.75
N PRO A 171 13.27 17.74 0.06
CA PRO A 171 13.54 19.08 -0.43
C PRO A 171 12.47 19.68 -1.34
N ILE A 172 11.63 18.85 -1.97
CA ILE A 172 10.60 19.30 -2.91
C ILE A 172 9.17 19.27 -2.32
N GLY A 173 8.98 18.84 -1.08
CA GLY A 173 7.66 18.88 -0.45
C GLY A 173 7.49 18.03 0.79
N LYS A 174 6.34 18.24 1.44
CA LYS A 174 5.93 17.46 2.61
C LYS A 174 5.50 16.04 2.22
N ASP A 175 5.69 15.10 3.14
CA ASP A 175 5.22 13.71 3.00
C ASP A 175 5.74 13.00 1.74
N ARG A 176 6.99 13.33 1.34
CA ARG A 176 7.63 12.80 0.12
C ARG A 176 8.66 11.71 0.36
N ARG A 177 8.90 11.37 1.63
CA ARG A 177 9.77 10.26 2.03
C ARG A 177 9.02 9.31 2.95
N ILE A 178 9.23 8.01 2.75
CA ILE A 178 8.69 6.95 3.59
C ILE A 178 9.82 6.41 4.45
N ILE A 179 9.60 6.34 5.75
CA ILE A 179 10.54 5.80 6.74
C ILE A 179 10.12 4.40 7.12
N MET A 180 11.08 3.45 7.12
CA MET A 180 10.84 2.05 7.46
C MET A 180 12.08 1.37 8.06
N TYR A 181 12.20 1.35 9.37
CA TYR A 181 13.30 0.67 10.09
C TYR A 181 13.03 -0.83 10.30
N ARG A 182 11.78 -1.24 10.51
CA ARG A 182 11.30 -2.59 10.85
C ARG A 182 11.56 -3.04 12.28
N TYR A 183 12.57 -2.50 12.95
CA TYR A 183 12.92 -2.85 14.32
C TYR A 183 12.93 -1.60 15.18
N ALA A 184 12.26 -1.67 16.34
CA ALA A 184 12.14 -0.52 17.23
C ALA A 184 13.47 -0.07 17.84
N ASN A 185 14.43 -0.97 17.98
CA ASN A 185 15.77 -0.64 18.47
C ASN A 185 16.65 0.04 17.42
N GLU A 186 16.25 -0.01 16.14
CA GLU A 186 16.93 0.71 15.05
C GLU A 186 16.26 2.05 14.76
N ASP A 187 14.97 2.19 15.09
CA ASP A 187 14.21 3.42 14.82
C ASP A 187 14.55 4.48 15.89
N PRO A 188 15.04 5.67 15.49
CA PRO A 188 15.33 6.75 16.45
C PRO A 188 14.08 7.34 17.10
N VAL A 189 12.88 7.02 16.58
CA VAL A 189 11.60 7.50 17.11
C VAL A 189 10.98 6.42 17.98
N THR A 190 10.65 6.78 19.22
CA THR A 190 10.05 5.88 20.22
C THR A 190 8.54 6.07 20.39
N ASP A 191 7.98 7.15 19.83
CA ASP A 191 6.53 7.36 19.81
C ASP A 191 5.83 6.20 19.09
N LEU A 192 4.96 5.50 19.81
CA LEU A 192 4.24 4.32 19.31
C LEU A 192 3.32 4.61 18.11
N ARG A 193 2.97 5.87 17.87
CA ARG A 193 2.22 6.26 16.69
C ARG A 193 3.08 6.47 15.45
N GLN A 194 4.40 6.51 15.62
CA GLN A 194 5.36 6.83 14.57
C GLN A 194 6.46 5.79 14.38
N VAL A 195 6.77 4.97 15.40
CA VAL A 195 7.78 3.91 15.29
C VAL A 195 7.42 2.93 14.17
N THR A 196 8.41 2.55 13.35
CA THR A 196 8.17 1.76 12.14
C THR A 196 8.44 0.27 12.38
N ILE A 197 7.44 -0.42 12.88
CA ILE A 197 7.45 -1.84 13.26
C ILE A 197 6.18 -2.55 12.77
N GLU A 198 6.08 -3.86 12.95
CA GLU A 198 4.84 -4.58 12.65
C GLU A 198 3.70 -4.10 13.54
N TYR A 199 2.52 -3.95 12.96
CA TYR A 199 1.32 -3.57 13.71
C TYR A 199 0.96 -4.57 14.82
N LYS A 200 1.24 -5.86 14.61
CA LYS A 200 1.02 -6.92 15.62
C LYS A 200 2.06 -6.95 16.73
N ASP A 201 3.15 -6.15 16.64
CA ASP A 201 4.15 -6.09 17.71
C ASP A 201 3.47 -5.75 19.04
N LYS A 202 3.84 -6.46 20.08
CA LYS A 202 3.22 -6.32 21.43
C LYS A 202 3.29 -4.90 22.00
N ARG A 203 4.20 -4.06 21.53
CA ARG A 203 4.30 -2.65 21.91
C ARG A 203 3.17 -1.82 21.31
N LEU A 204 2.77 -2.08 20.05
CA LEU A 204 1.63 -1.45 19.41
C LEU A 204 0.32 -2.13 19.80
N ASN A 205 0.31 -3.46 19.82
CA ASN A 205 -0.84 -4.31 20.11
C ASN A 205 -2.10 -3.97 19.31
N ILE A 206 -1.93 -3.70 18.01
CA ILE A 206 -3.00 -3.39 17.07
C ILE A 206 -2.90 -4.33 15.86
N PRO A 207 -3.25 -5.62 16.02
CA PRO A 207 -3.06 -6.60 14.97
C PRO A 207 -3.93 -6.32 13.75
N GLN A 208 -3.51 -6.82 12.60
CA GLN A 208 -4.22 -6.72 11.31
C GLN A 208 -5.68 -7.18 11.41
N THR A 209 -5.96 -8.18 12.24
CA THR A 209 -7.29 -8.74 12.46
C THR A 209 -8.35 -7.71 12.88
N LEU A 210 -7.92 -6.55 13.39
CA LEU A 210 -8.86 -5.49 13.76
C LEU A 210 -9.72 -5.01 12.60
N PHE A 211 -9.27 -5.14 11.35
CA PHE A 211 -10.12 -4.81 10.20
C PHE A 211 -10.04 -5.82 9.04
N THR A 212 -8.99 -6.66 8.97
CA THR A 212 -8.86 -7.64 7.87
C THR A 212 -9.54 -8.96 8.17
N GLY A 213 -9.85 -9.26 9.44
CA GLY A 213 -10.30 -10.57 9.90
C GLY A 213 -9.20 -11.65 9.88
N THR A 214 -8.02 -11.35 9.32
CA THR A 214 -6.88 -12.27 9.17
C THR A 214 -5.59 -11.64 9.67
N GLN A 215 -4.58 -12.45 9.93
CA GLN A 215 -3.26 -11.97 10.34
C GLN A 215 -2.16 -12.77 9.64
N THR A 216 -1.17 -12.07 9.13
CA THR A 216 0.05 -12.70 8.62
C THR A 216 0.86 -13.30 9.76
N THR A 217 0.99 -14.62 9.79
CA THR A 217 1.74 -15.37 10.82
C THR A 217 3.04 -15.94 10.31
N GLY A 218 3.17 -16.14 8.99
CA GLY A 218 4.36 -16.68 8.34
C GLY A 218 4.40 -16.36 6.85
N THR A 219 5.53 -16.60 6.22
CA THR A 219 5.75 -16.43 4.79
C THR A 219 6.21 -17.73 4.16
N HIS A 220 6.06 -17.86 2.83
CA HIS A 220 6.47 -19.04 2.06
C HIS A 220 5.74 -20.32 2.42
N VAL A 221 4.53 -20.24 2.94
CA VAL A 221 3.62 -21.38 3.13
C VAL A 221 2.64 -21.36 1.96
N TYR A 222 2.64 -22.43 1.17
CA TYR A 222 1.71 -22.61 0.06
C TYR A 222 0.73 -23.73 0.41
N GLY A 223 -0.55 -23.48 0.19
CA GLY A 223 -1.59 -24.48 0.43
C GLY A 223 -2.95 -23.95 0.02
N ASN A 224 -3.82 -24.88 -0.32
CA ASN A 224 -5.24 -24.58 -0.50
C ASN A 224 -5.91 -24.58 0.88
N TYR A 225 -6.87 -23.70 1.06
CA TYR A 225 -7.77 -23.79 2.21
C TYR A 225 -9.06 -24.50 1.79
N SER A 226 -9.64 -25.24 2.71
CA SER A 226 -11.00 -25.78 2.56
C SER A 226 -11.86 -25.17 3.63
N PRO A 227 -13.03 -24.60 3.30
CA PRO A 227 -13.94 -24.10 4.31
C PRO A 227 -14.47 -25.26 5.14
N VAL A 228 -14.40 -25.15 6.45
CA VAL A 228 -14.95 -26.15 7.38
C VAL A 228 -16.45 -25.98 7.59
N GLN A 229 -16.98 -24.79 7.28
CA GLN A 229 -18.40 -24.48 7.32
C GLN A 229 -18.70 -23.42 6.27
N ILE A 230 -19.72 -23.65 5.45
CA ILE A 230 -20.24 -22.67 4.50
C ILE A 230 -21.45 -22.01 5.18
N PRO A 231 -21.40 -20.70 5.48
CA PRO A 231 -22.56 -20.00 6.00
C PRO A 231 -23.72 -20.06 4.99
N SER A 232 -24.92 -20.25 5.47
CA SER A 232 -26.14 -20.04 4.68
C SER A 232 -26.52 -18.56 4.79
N TRP A 233 -26.26 -17.81 3.75
CA TRP A 233 -26.79 -16.46 3.61
C TRP A 233 -28.00 -16.42 2.74
#